data_16f1f51eae082d99e18dc77795f39844
#
_entry.id   16f1f51eae082d99e18dc77795f39844
#
_cell.length_a   1.000
_cell.length_b   1.000
_cell.length_c   1.000
_cell.angle_alpha   90.00
_cell.angle_beta   90.00
_cell.angle_gamma   90.00
#
_symmetry.space_group_name_H-M   'P 1'
#
loop_
_entity.id
_entity.type
_entity.pdbx_description
1 polymer ?
#
loop_
_entity_poly.entity_id
_entity_poly.type
_entity_poly.pdbx_seq_one_letter_code
_entity_poly.pdbx_strand_id
1 'polypeptide(L)'
;MIKLYNFKTRGLGVITTEALTKGFFIGSYMKKNINQSSNSRLIYNGWVETNPLGRYINHNRNPNTFIKEIGDSLNLISSQKLDAYSELTINYLDVAKILKIPQSRLKELGVDDYDYIEEEIDKVINLI
;
A
#
# COMPACT_ATOMS: atom_id res chain seq x y z
N MET A 1 4.76 -16.91 3.42
CA MET A 1 5.07 -15.74 4.25
C MET A 1 3.90 -14.75 4.33
N ILE A 2 3.22 -14.47 3.24
CA ILE A 2 2.00 -13.65 3.25
C ILE A 2 0.79 -14.50 2.86
N LYS A 3 -0.38 -14.08 3.35
CA LYS A 3 -1.62 -14.80 3.13
C LYS A 3 -2.78 -13.82 3.03
N LEU A 4 -3.70 -14.09 2.12
CA LEU A 4 -4.98 -13.39 2.06
C LEU A 4 -5.84 -13.85 3.24
N TYR A 5 -6.46 -12.88 3.92
CA TYR A 5 -7.29 -13.17 5.10
C TYR A 5 -8.60 -12.38 5.02
N ASN A 6 -9.70 -13.03 5.38
CA ASN A 6 -11.00 -12.38 5.43
C ASN A 6 -11.32 -11.92 6.85
N PHE A 7 -11.24 -10.61 7.07
CA PHE A 7 -11.66 -9.97 8.31
C PHE A 7 -13.18 -9.78 8.24
N LYS A 8 -13.93 -10.49 9.02
CA LYS A 8 -15.39 -10.57 8.92
C LYS A 8 -16.10 -9.23 8.76
N THR A 9 -15.58 -8.17 9.39
CA THR A 9 -16.21 -6.84 9.37
C THR A 9 -15.60 -5.88 8.37
N ARG A 10 -14.36 -6.13 7.90
CA ARG A 10 -13.60 -5.20 7.05
C ARG A 10 -13.34 -5.74 5.65
N GLY A 11 -13.70 -6.98 5.39
CA GLY A 11 -13.40 -7.65 4.12
C GLY A 11 -12.00 -8.24 4.07
N LEU A 12 -11.43 -8.33 2.88
CA LEU A 12 -10.15 -8.99 2.64
C LEU A 12 -8.97 -8.08 3.00
N GLY A 13 -7.90 -8.71 3.45
CA GLY A 13 -6.63 -8.06 3.72
C GLY A 13 -5.50 -9.05 3.58
N VAL A 14 -4.29 -8.61 3.83
CA VAL A 14 -3.08 -9.44 3.74
C VAL A 14 -2.44 -9.51 5.12
N ILE A 15 -2.13 -10.73 5.55
CA ILE A 15 -1.42 -10.97 6.81
C ILE A 15 -0.08 -11.61 6.54
N THR A 16 0.87 -11.40 7.45
CA THR A 16 2.09 -12.21 7.48
C THR A 16 1.82 -13.51 8.25
N THR A 17 2.38 -14.62 7.78
CA THR A 17 2.26 -15.90 8.48
C THR A 17 3.41 -16.14 9.45
N GLU A 18 4.46 -15.30 9.40
CA GLU A 18 5.66 -15.40 10.22
C GLU A 18 5.94 -14.06 10.88
N ALA A 19 6.67 -14.09 11.99
CA ALA A 19 7.19 -12.87 12.58
C ALA A 19 8.24 -12.25 11.65
N LEU A 20 8.21 -10.92 11.51
CA LEU A 20 9.14 -10.19 10.65
C LEU A 20 9.97 -9.22 11.49
N THR A 21 11.24 -9.09 11.14
CA THR A 21 12.10 -8.05 11.72
C THR A 21 11.86 -6.72 11.02
N LYS A 22 12.21 -5.62 11.68
CA LYS A 22 12.21 -4.30 11.05
C LYS A 22 13.16 -4.30 9.84
N GLY A 23 12.72 -3.72 8.73
CA GLY A 23 13.51 -3.65 7.52
C GLY A 23 13.42 -4.89 6.63
N PHE A 24 12.53 -5.82 6.94
CA PHE A 24 12.37 -7.04 6.14
C PHE A 24 11.68 -6.73 4.80
N PHE A 25 12.25 -7.25 3.72
CA PHE A 25 11.66 -7.14 2.39
C PHE A 25 10.49 -8.12 2.29
N ILE A 26 9.28 -7.58 2.16
CA ILE A 26 8.05 -8.39 2.14
C ILE A 26 7.74 -8.88 0.73
N GLY A 27 7.79 -7.99 -0.25
CA GLY A 27 7.49 -8.34 -1.63
C GLY A 27 7.11 -7.14 -2.46
N SER A 28 6.83 -7.38 -3.74
CA SER A 28 6.43 -6.33 -4.66
C SER A 28 4.96 -5.97 -4.45
N TYR A 29 4.70 -4.67 -4.30
CA TYR A 29 3.34 -4.11 -4.23
C TYR A 29 2.78 -3.85 -5.62
N MET A 30 3.58 -3.21 -6.48
CA MET A 30 3.26 -2.97 -7.88
C MET A 30 4.47 -3.24 -8.75
N LYS A 31 4.22 -3.61 -9.99
CA LYS A 31 5.26 -3.78 -11.01
C LYS A 31 4.88 -3.01 -12.26
N LYS A 32 5.88 -2.42 -12.89
CA LYS A 32 5.69 -1.79 -14.18
C LYS A 32 5.59 -2.88 -15.23
N ASN A 33 4.48 -2.94 -15.94
CA ASN A 33 4.20 -4.00 -16.89
C ASN A 33 3.52 -3.42 -18.13
N ILE A 34 4.09 -3.76 -19.29
CA ILE A 34 3.56 -3.35 -20.59
C ILE A 34 2.32 -4.18 -20.95
N ASN A 35 2.29 -5.45 -20.52
CA ASN A 35 1.17 -6.36 -20.74
C ASN A 35 0.23 -6.33 -19.54
N GLN A 36 -0.62 -5.32 -19.48
CA GLN A 36 -1.50 -5.11 -18.34
C GLN A 36 -2.53 -6.22 -18.20
N SER A 37 -2.72 -6.68 -16.96
CA SER A 37 -3.80 -7.60 -16.64
C SER A 37 -5.12 -6.84 -16.58
N SER A 38 -6.14 -7.32 -17.26
CA SER A 38 -7.50 -6.76 -17.19
C SER A 38 -8.13 -6.93 -15.81
N ASN A 39 -7.56 -7.79 -14.95
CA ASN A 39 -8.08 -8.08 -13.61
C ASN A 39 -7.48 -7.20 -12.53
N SER A 40 -6.53 -6.34 -12.87
CA SER A 40 -5.93 -5.42 -11.91
C SER A 40 -6.91 -4.33 -11.54
N ARG A 41 -7.08 -4.10 -10.23
CA ARG A 41 -7.95 -3.06 -9.70
C ARG A 41 -7.37 -1.66 -9.94
N LEU A 42 -6.06 -1.53 -9.88
CA LEU A 42 -5.37 -0.26 -10.08
C LEU A 42 -4.29 -0.42 -11.15
N ILE A 43 -4.42 0.35 -12.22
CA ILE A 43 -3.43 0.46 -13.28
C ILE A 43 -3.19 1.95 -13.50
N TYR A 44 -1.95 2.40 -13.40
CA TYR A 44 -1.62 3.81 -13.61
C TYR A 44 -0.23 3.95 -14.21
N ASN A 45 -0.12 4.57 -15.36
CA ASN A 45 1.16 4.80 -16.06
C ASN A 45 1.98 3.52 -16.25
N GLY A 46 1.32 2.40 -16.54
CA GLY A 46 1.98 1.11 -16.71
C GLY A 46 2.27 0.36 -15.42
N TRP A 47 2.01 0.96 -14.26
CA TRP A 47 2.13 0.29 -12.98
C TRP A 47 0.89 -0.56 -12.69
N VAL A 48 1.09 -1.81 -12.33
CA VAL A 48 0.02 -2.78 -12.07
C VAL A 48 0.22 -3.39 -10.68
N GLU A 49 -0.84 -3.45 -9.89
CA GLU A 49 -0.79 -4.07 -8.57
C GLU A 49 -0.54 -5.57 -8.66
N THR A 50 0.27 -6.10 -7.74
CA THR A 50 0.50 -7.54 -7.63
C THR A 50 -0.66 -8.22 -6.91
N ASN A 51 -0.76 -9.54 -7.05
CA ASN A 51 -1.78 -10.35 -6.37
C ASN A 51 -1.06 -11.42 -5.51
N PRO A 52 -1.36 -11.54 -4.21
CA PRO A 52 -2.41 -10.83 -3.47
C PRO A 52 -1.97 -9.51 -2.84
N LEU A 53 -0.67 -9.24 -2.73
CA LEU A 53 -0.14 -8.17 -1.90
C LEU A 53 -0.65 -6.79 -2.32
N GLY A 54 -0.43 -6.40 -3.57
CA GLY A 54 -0.83 -5.09 -4.05
C GLY A 54 -2.34 -4.91 -4.13
N ARG A 55 -3.06 -5.97 -4.46
CA ARG A 55 -4.50 -5.90 -4.68
C ARG A 55 -5.30 -5.83 -3.39
N TYR A 56 -4.85 -6.49 -2.32
CA TYR A 56 -5.67 -6.68 -1.12
C TYR A 56 -5.11 -6.04 0.13
N ILE A 57 -3.92 -5.45 0.09
CA ILE A 57 -3.38 -4.76 1.25
C ILE A 57 -4.24 -3.55 1.59
N ASN A 58 -4.56 -3.39 2.87
CA ASN A 58 -5.45 -2.33 3.32
C ASN A 58 -4.68 -1.05 3.68
N HIS A 59 -5.38 0.06 3.58
CA HIS A 59 -4.87 1.37 3.94
C HIS A 59 -4.89 1.57 5.45
N ASN A 60 -3.84 2.22 5.97
CA ASN A 60 -3.79 2.74 7.32
C ASN A 60 -2.93 4.00 7.32
N ARG A 61 -3.37 5.05 8.01
CA ARG A 61 -2.60 6.29 8.13
C ARG A 61 -1.26 6.07 8.83
N ASN A 62 -1.22 5.11 9.77
CA ASN A 62 -0.01 4.72 10.49
C ASN A 62 0.33 3.28 10.09
N PRO A 63 0.85 3.08 8.86
CA PRO A 63 1.08 1.75 8.34
C PRO A 63 2.30 1.09 9.01
N ASN A 64 2.34 -0.23 8.92
CA ASN A 64 3.49 -1.00 9.40
C ASN A 64 4.45 -1.40 8.28
N THR A 65 4.25 -0.87 7.09
CA THR A 65 5.16 -1.03 5.95
C THR A 65 5.44 0.32 5.30
N PHE A 66 6.51 0.40 4.54
CA PHE A 66 6.78 1.53 3.66
C PHE A 66 7.15 1.03 2.27
N ILE A 67 7.07 1.94 1.29
CA ILE A 67 7.32 1.63 -0.11
C ILE A 67 8.73 2.04 -0.47
N LYS A 68 9.44 1.15 -1.17
CA LYS A 68 10.73 1.47 -1.79
C LYS A 68 10.67 1.13 -3.26
N GLU A 69 10.93 2.12 -4.11
CA GLU A 69 11.02 1.92 -5.54
C GLU A 69 12.39 1.36 -5.89
N ILE A 70 12.40 0.20 -6.57
CA ILE A 70 13.63 -0.45 -7.05
C ILE A 70 13.37 -0.86 -8.49
N GLY A 71 13.99 -0.15 -9.45
CA GLY A 71 13.76 -0.41 -10.87
C GLY A 71 12.30 -0.30 -11.26
N ASP A 72 11.73 -1.35 -11.81
CA ASP A 72 10.33 -1.41 -12.25
C ASP A 72 9.40 -2.02 -11.19
N SER A 73 9.79 -1.97 -9.94
CA SER A 73 9.02 -2.50 -8.81
C SER A 73 8.86 -1.49 -7.70
N LEU A 74 7.65 -1.42 -7.13
CA LEU A 74 7.40 -0.80 -5.84
C LEU A 74 7.33 -1.92 -4.81
N ASN A 75 8.21 -1.87 -3.81
CA ASN A 75 8.38 -2.97 -2.88
C ASN A 75 7.98 -2.55 -1.47
N LEU A 76 7.40 -3.47 -0.72
CA LEU A 76 7.02 -3.25 0.67
C LEU A 76 8.10 -3.79 1.60
N ILE A 77 8.46 -2.95 2.56
CA ILE A 77 9.45 -3.25 3.59
C ILE A 77 8.79 -2.99 4.94
N SER A 78 8.98 -3.89 5.89
CA SER A 78 8.44 -3.68 7.24
C SER A 78 9.08 -2.47 7.89
N SER A 79 8.28 -1.56 8.43
CA SER A 79 8.76 -0.36 9.11
C SER A 79 9.03 -0.60 10.59
N GLN A 80 8.64 -1.76 11.10
CA GLN A 80 8.77 -2.16 12.50
C GLN A 80 8.79 -3.68 12.60
N LYS A 81 9.13 -4.18 13.77
CA LYS A 81 8.98 -5.61 14.07
C LYS A 81 7.50 -5.97 14.06
N LEU A 82 7.17 -7.08 13.42
CA LEU A 82 5.80 -7.58 13.32
C LEU A 82 5.71 -9.00 13.88
N ASP A 83 4.67 -9.25 14.64
CA ASP A 83 4.36 -10.60 15.10
C ASP A 83 3.73 -11.41 13.97
N ALA A 84 3.81 -12.72 14.05
CA ALA A 84 3.12 -13.63 13.13
C ALA A 84 1.62 -13.31 13.12
N TYR A 85 1.01 -13.43 11.96
CA TYR A 85 -0.41 -13.15 11.71
C TYR A 85 -0.83 -11.71 11.87
N SER A 86 0.11 -10.77 11.83
CA SER A 86 -0.20 -9.34 11.77
C SER A 86 -0.75 -8.98 10.40
N GLU A 87 -1.75 -8.11 10.39
CA GLU A 87 -2.20 -7.52 9.13
C GLU A 87 -1.14 -6.54 8.62
N LEU A 88 -0.78 -6.68 7.34
CA LEU A 88 0.09 -5.73 6.67
C LEU A 88 -0.74 -4.56 6.16
N THR A 89 -0.26 -3.36 6.40
CA THR A 89 -0.94 -2.13 5.99
C THR A 89 0.02 -1.19 5.28
N ILE A 90 -0.54 -0.35 4.42
CA ILE A 90 0.20 0.65 3.65
C ILE A 90 -0.59 1.96 3.68
N ASN A 91 0.10 3.08 3.55
CA ASN A 91 -0.57 4.35 3.36
C ASN A 91 -0.76 4.59 1.85
N TYR A 92 -2.00 4.56 1.38
CA TYR A 92 -2.30 4.75 -0.03
C TYR A 92 -1.89 6.13 -0.55
N LEU A 93 -1.79 7.13 0.32
CA LEU A 93 -1.30 8.44 -0.09
C LEU A 93 0.17 8.39 -0.51
N ASP A 94 0.98 7.52 0.10
CA ASP A 94 2.37 7.33 -0.31
C ASP A 94 2.44 6.75 -1.73
N VAL A 95 1.55 5.82 -2.06
CA VAL A 95 1.43 5.28 -3.42
C VAL A 95 1.06 6.39 -4.40
N ALA A 96 0.05 7.19 -4.05
CA ALA A 96 -0.41 8.28 -4.90
C ALA A 96 0.71 9.29 -5.17
N LYS A 97 1.53 9.61 -4.18
CA LYS A 97 2.66 10.53 -4.33
C LYS A 97 3.73 9.97 -5.28
N ILE A 98 4.08 8.69 -5.12
CA ILE A 98 5.09 8.04 -5.98
C ILE A 98 4.60 7.98 -7.42
N LEU A 99 3.36 7.58 -7.64
CA LEU A 99 2.76 7.44 -8.96
C LEU A 99 2.25 8.75 -9.53
N LYS A 100 2.26 9.85 -8.74
CA LYS A 100 1.73 11.16 -9.13
C LYS A 100 0.25 11.10 -9.51
N ILE A 101 -0.52 10.32 -8.75
CA ILE A 101 -1.97 10.18 -8.96
C ILE A 101 -2.67 11.47 -8.50
N PRO A 102 -3.52 12.10 -9.33
CA PRO A 102 -4.23 13.30 -8.91
C PRO A 102 -5.23 13.01 -7.79
N GLN A 103 -5.49 14.02 -6.96
CA GLN A 103 -6.43 13.92 -5.85
C GLN A 103 -7.80 13.41 -6.28
N SER A 104 -8.27 13.81 -7.46
CA SER A 104 -9.57 13.38 -8.00
C SER A 104 -9.69 11.86 -8.17
N ARG A 105 -8.58 11.14 -8.19
CA ARG A 105 -8.56 9.68 -8.37
C ARG A 105 -8.27 8.91 -7.09
N LEU A 106 -8.11 9.58 -5.95
CA LEU A 106 -7.76 8.91 -4.69
C LEU A 106 -8.83 7.93 -4.23
N LYS A 107 -10.09 8.17 -4.58
CA LYS A 107 -11.19 7.25 -4.27
C LYS A 107 -10.99 5.87 -4.88
N GLU A 108 -10.34 5.79 -6.04
CA GLU A 108 -10.03 4.52 -6.70
C GLU A 108 -9.04 3.68 -5.90
N LEU A 109 -8.23 4.34 -5.06
CA LEU A 109 -7.29 3.70 -4.16
C LEU A 109 -7.94 3.32 -2.81
N GLY A 110 -9.18 3.74 -2.57
CA GLY A 110 -9.83 3.53 -1.29
C GLY A 110 -9.45 4.55 -0.23
N VAL A 111 -8.85 5.67 -0.63
CA VAL A 111 -8.53 6.79 0.28
C VAL A 111 -9.69 7.77 0.27
N ASP A 112 -10.20 8.12 1.43
CA ASP A 112 -11.24 9.14 1.52
C ASP A 112 -10.68 10.56 1.58
N ASP A 113 -11.54 11.55 1.36
CA ASP A 113 -11.14 12.95 1.33
C ASP A 113 -10.63 13.42 2.69
N TYR A 114 -11.09 12.79 3.76
CA TYR A 114 -10.70 13.15 5.14
C TYR A 114 -9.22 12.85 5.39
N ASP A 115 -8.74 11.67 5.00
CA ASP A 115 -7.32 11.31 5.15
C ASP A 115 -6.42 12.29 4.40
N TYR A 116 -6.82 12.69 3.19
CA TYR A 116 -6.07 13.63 2.39
C TYR A 116 -6.01 15.02 3.04
N ILE A 117 -7.16 15.52 3.50
CA ILE A 117 -7.25 16.84 4.13
C ILE A 117 -6.38 16.90 5.39
N GLU A 118 -6.40 15.87 6.23
CA GLU A 118 -5.56 15.83 7.43
C GLU A 118 -4.08 15.88 7.09
N GLU A 119 -3.64 15.14 6.08
CA GLU A 119 -2.24 15.16 5.67
C GLU A 119 -1.83 16.53 5.15
N GLU A 120 -2.68 17.20 4.39
CA GLU A 120 -2.41 18.56 3.92
C GLU A 120 -2.34 19.56 5.08
N ILE A 121 -3.20 19.42 6.08
CA ILE A 121 -3.16 20.25 7.28
C ILE A 121 -1.85 20.04 8.03
N ASP A 122 -1.42 18.80 8.21
CA ASP A 122 -0.16 18.46 8.89
C ASP A 122 1.03 19.10 8.19
N LYS A 123 1.05 19.09 6.86
CA LYS A 123 2.11 19.76 6.08
C LYS A 123 2.13 21.26 6.34
N VAL A 124 0.98 21.91 6.38
CA VAL A 124 0.87 23.34 6.65
C VAL A 124 1.37 23.64 8.05
N ILE A 125 1.00 22.86 9.04
CA ILE A 125 1.46 23.01 10.43
C ILE A 125 2.98 22.88 10.52
N ASN A 126 3.56 21.93 9.80
CA ASN A 126 5.01 21.70 9.82
C ASN A 126 5.79 22.81 9.11
N LEU A 127 5.16 23.61 8.28
CA LEU A 127 5.78 24.77 7.61
C LEU A 127 5.80 26.03 8.48
N ILE A 128 5.01 26.07 9.52
CA ILE A 128 4.93 27.18 10.46
C ILE A 128 5.97 27.01 11.56
#